data_9497886dcb366df97157b4619868c78f
#
_entry.id   9497886dcb366df97157b4619868c78f
#
_cell.length_a   1.000
_cell.length_b   1.000
_cell.length_c   1.000
_cell.angle_alpha   90.00
_cell.angle_beta   90.00
_cell.angle_gamma   90.00
#
_symmetry.space_group_name_H-M   'P 1'
#
loop_
_entity.id
_entity.type
_entity.pdbx_description
1 polymer ?
#
loop_
_entity_poly.entity_id
_entity_poly.type
_entity_poly.pdbx_seq_one_letter_code
_entity_poly.pdbx_strand_id
1 'polypeptide(L)'
;TKLKIAGYLGHFESVGQDLVSLNVNDILTKGAKPIFFLDYVAFSDLNEQRMDSLIRGMTWGCREAGCALIGGETAQMPGMYRPEDMDLAGFVVGVTERDSVIDGRSMEAGDVLVGFPSSGLHTNGFSLVRRVFNIDENPSVLFENHGELGHQLGEELLIRHRCYYPALEPIFGLLNGLAHITGGGIPGKMPSVLPSGLAAQFNTGSWSIPAIFGLIE
;
A
#
# COMPACT_ATOMS: atom_id res chain seq x y z
N THR A 1 4.72 5.77 -10.63
CA THR A 1 3.75 5.33 -9.61
C THR A 1 2.79 4.30 -10.18
N LYS A 2 2.16 3.49 -9.34
CA LYS A 2 1.10 2.53 -9.73
C LYS A 2 -0.08 3.22 -10.43
N LEU A 3 -0.37 4.47 -10.04
CA LEU A 3 -1.41 5.30 -10.64
C LEU A 3 -1.25 5.48 -12.16
N LYS A 4 -0.03 5.60 -12.70
CA LYS A 4 0.20 5.64 -14.14
C LYS A 4 -0.18 4.33 -14.84
N ILE A 5 0.11 3.19 -14.21
CA ILE A 5 -0.29 1.87 -14.72
C ILE A 5 -1.81 1.74 -14.74
N ALA A 6 -2.48 2.19 -13.67
CA ALA A 6 -3.94 2.27 -13.62
C ALA A 6 -4.49 3.13 -14.77
N GLY A 7 -3.82 4.24 -15.09
CA GLY A 7 -4.16 5.11 -16.22
C GLY A 7 -4.07 4.39 -17.57
N TYR A 8 -2.98 3.68 -17.84
CA TYR A 8 -2.80 2.92 -19.09
C TYR A 8 -3.84 1.78 -19.24
N LEU A 9 -4.26 1.16 -18.13
CA LEU A 9 -5.21 0.05 -18.13
C LEU A 9 -6.68 0.49 -17.97
N GLY A 10 -6.93 1.77 -17.62
CA GLY A 10 -8.27 2.27 -17.34
C GLY A 10 -8.91 1.72 -16.05
N HIS A 11 -8.12 1.16 -15.14
CA HIS A 11 -8.57 0.49 -13.91
C HIS A 11 -8.13 1.24 -12.66
N PHE A 12 -9.00 2.08 -12.10
CA PHE A 12 -8.68 2.94 -10.96
C PHE A 12 -9.20 2.43 -9.61
N GLU A 13 -10.08 1.43 -9.59
CA GLU A 13 -10.65 0.92 -8.35
C GLU A 13 -9.59 0.33 -7.41
N SER A 14 -8.62 -0.44 -7.96
CA SER A 14 -7.53 -1.00 -7.17
C SER A 14 -6.68 0.05 -6.49
N VAL A 15 -6.36 1.15 -7.18
CA VAL A 15 -5.55 2.24 -6.59
C VAL A 15 -6.33 3.07 -5.57
N GLY A 16 -7.65 3.14 -5.68
CA GLY A 16 -8.51 3.69 -4.62
C GLY A 16 -8.46 2.84 -3.35
N GLN A 17 -8.51 1.51 -3.48
CA GLN A 17 -8.32 0.57 -2.37
C GLN A 17 -6.91 0.66 -1.78
N ASP A 18 -5.89 0.71 -2.64
CA ASP A 18 -4.50 0.84 -2.24
C ASP A 18 -4.27 2.08 -1.37
N LEU A 19 -4.88 3.20 -1.74
CA LEU A 19 -4.75 4.46 -1.00
C LEU A 19 -5.20 4.30 0.46
N VAL A 20 -6.35 3.67 0.67
CA VAL A 20 -6.88 3.42 2.02
C VAL A 20 -6.00 2.41 2.76
N SER A 21 -5.70 1.27 2.13
CA SER A 21 -4.92 0.19 2.76
C SER A 21 -3.54 0.66 3.17
N LEU A 22 -2.85 1.44 2.33
CA LEU A 22 -1.54 2.02 2.64
C LEU A 22 -1.59 2.86 3.92
N ASN A 23 -2.54 3.80 3.99
CA ASN A 23 -2.67 4.71 5.12
C ASN A 23 -3.10 3.98 6.40
N VAL A 24 -4.06 3.06 6.30
CA VAL A 24 -4.51 2.25 7.44
C VAL A 24 -3.36 1.38 7.98
N ASN A 25 -2.58 0.75 7.10
CA ASN A 25 -1.43 -0.04 7.51
C ASN A 25 -0.33 0.79 8.20
N ASP A 26 -0.22 2.07 7.90
CA ASP A 26 0.71 2.96 8.62
C ASP A 26 0.26 3.19 10.07
N ILE A 27 -1.00 3.54 10.30
CA ILE A 27 -1.49 3.82 11.66
C ILE A 27 -1.65 2.56 12.51
N LEU A 28 -1.94 1.41 11.89
CA LEU A 28 -2.05 0.16 12.64
C LEU A 28 -0.73 -0.23 13.33
N THR A 29 0.42 0.25 12.82
CA THR A 29 1.71 0.01 13.47
C THR A 29 1.81 0.57 14.88
N LYS A 30 0.88 1.46 15.25
CA LYS A 30 0.74 2.02 16.59
C LYS A 30 -0.40 1.39 17.38
N GLY A 31 -1.03 0.33 16.87
CA GLY A 31 -2.23 -0.26 17.46
C GLY A 31 -3.46 0.63 17.33
N ALA A 32 -3.45 1.58 16.39
CA ALA A 32 -4.55 2.52 16.23
C ALA A 32 -5.70 1.91 15.41
N LYS A 33 -6.93 2.06 15.94
CA LYS A 33 -8.16 1.74 15.23
C LYS A 33 -8.52 2.89 14.28
N PRO A 34 -8.65 2.65 12.97
CA PRO A 34 -9.06 3.68 12.03
C PRO A 34 -10.51 4.11 12.31
N ILE A 35 -10.79 5.41 12.26
CA ILE A 35 -12.12 5.98 12.48
C ILE A 35 -12.67 6.55 11.19
N PHE A 36 -11.90 7.42 10.53
CA PHE A 36 -12.31 8.02 9.28
C PHE A 36 -11.13 8.26 8.35
N PHE A 37 -11.46 8.38 7.09
CA PHE A 37 -10.56 8.64 5.99
C PHE A 37 -10.99 9.89 5.22
N LEU A 38 -10.03 10.66 4.76
CA LEU A 38 -10.17 11.81 3.87
C LEU A 38 -9.27 11.60 2.66
N ASP A 39 -9.78 11.91 1.48
CA ASP A 39 -9.03 11.83 0.24
C ASP A 39 -8.68 13.21 -0.33
N TYR A 40 -7.65 13.23 -1.15
CA TYR A 40 -7.31 14.31 -2.05
C TYR A 40 -7.10 13.74 -3.44
N VAL A 41 -7.87 14.24 -4.40
CA VAL A 41 -7.74 13.86 -5.80
C VAL A 41 -7.50 15.12 -6.63
N ALA A 42 -6.37 15.17 -7.34
CA ALA A 42 -6.04 16.26 -8.25
C ALA A 42 -5.83 15.75 -9.68
N PHE A 43 -6.32 16.48 -10.66
CA PHE A 43 -6.22 16.14 -12.08
C PHE A 43 -6.27 17.41 -12.96
N SER A 44 -5.86 17.27 -14.23
CA SER A 44 -6.01 18.33 -15.20
C SER A 44 -7.47 18.48 -15.61
N ASP A 45 -8.08 17.38 -16.05
CA ASP A 45 -9.47 17.35 -16.54
C ASP A 45 -10.26 16.25 -15.82
N LEU A 46 -11.45 16.63 -15.32
CA LEU A 46 -12.34 15.70 -14.64
C LEU A 46 -12.87 14.63 -15.60
N ASN A 47 -12.63 13.39 -15.26
CA ASN A 47 -13.25 12.25 -15.89
C ASN A 47 -14.13 11.52 -14.85
N GLU A 48 -15.45 11.62 -15.03
CA GLU A 48 -16.44 11.07 -14.09
C GLU A 48 -16.30 9.57 -13.87
N GLN A 49 -15.97 8.81 -14.93
CA GLN A 49 -15.82 7.35 -14.82
C GLN A 49 -14.57 6.97 -14.00
N ARG A 50 -13.45 7.69 -14.20
CA ARG A 50 -12.24 7.50 -13.38
C ARG A 50 -12.51 7.83 -11.92
N MET A 51 -13.22 8.94 -11.68
CA MET A 51 -13.56 9.38 -10.33
C MET A 51 -14.50 8.40 -9.63
N ASP A 52 -15.55 7.93 -10.30
CA ASP A 52 -16.45 6.90 -9.77
C ASP A 52 -15.67 5.62 -9.39
N SER A 53 -14.78 5.15 -10.26
CA SER A 53 -13.94 3.98 -10.01
C SER A 53 -13.02 4.18 -8.78
N LEU A 54 -12.39 5.34 -8.65
CA LEU A 54 -11.56 5.68 -7.49
C LEU A 54 -12.37 5.70 -6.19
N ILE A 55 -13.52 6.38 -6.19
CA ILE A 55 -14.40 6.48 -5.01
C ILE A 55 -14.91 5.12 -4.60
N ARG A 56 -15.28 4.26 -5.56
CA ARG A 56 -15.66 2.86 -5.26
C ARG A 56 -14.53 2.12 -4.57
N GLY A 57 -13.31 2.23 -5.10
CA GLY A 57 -12.13 1.62 -4.50
C GLY A 57 -11.88 2.12 -3.08
N MET A 58 -11.89 3.42 -2.85
CA MET A 58 -11.73 4.01 -1.52
C MET A 58 -12.85 3.59 -0.56
N THR A 59 -14.10 3.59 -1.04
CA THR A 59 -15.25 3.14 -0.24
C THR A 59 -15.11 1.67 0.18
N TRP A 60 -14.65 0.83 -0.75
CA TRP A 60 -14.41 -0.58 -0.47
C TRP A 60 -13.28 -0.77 0.55
N GLY A 61 -12.15 -0.05 0.38
CA GLY A 61 -11.04 -0.07 1.33
C GLY A 61 -11.44 0.41 2.72
N CYS A 62 -12.24 1.48 2.81
CA CYS A 62 -12.77 1.97 4.08
C CYS A 62 -13.69 0.97 4.78
N ARG A 63 -14.54 0.25 4.02
CA ARG A 63 -15.37 -0.84 4.55
C ARG A 63 -14.52 -1.99 5.09
N GLU A 64 -13.48 -2.40 4.34
CA GLU A 64 -12.55 -3.45 4.78
C GLU A 64 -11.82 -3.05 6.06
N ALA A 65 -11.41 -1.79 6.16
CA ALA A 65 -10.72 -1.24 7.34
C ALA A 65 -11.66 -0.90 8.50
N GLY A 66 -12.98 -0.91 8.29
CA GLY A 66 -13.97 -0.54 9.32
C GLY A 66 -13.98 0.95 9.66
N CYS A 67 -13.62 1.83 8.71
CA CYS A 67 -13.65 3.28 8.89
C CYS A 67 -14.61 3.97 7.90
N ALA A 68 -14.93 5.23 8.15
CA ALA A 68 -15.82 6.02 7.30
C ALA A 68 -15.02 6.90 6.33
N LEU A 69 -15.37 6.88 5.04
CA LEU A 69 -14.97 7.93 4.10
C LEU A 69 -15.89 9.12 4.32
N ILE A 70 -15.38 10.19 4.93
CA ILE A 70 -16.23 11.32 5.38
C ILE A 70 -16.15 12.55 4.49
N GLY A 71 -15.20 12.59 3.56
CA GLY A 71 -15.00 13.70 2.65
C GLY A 71 -13.57 13.76 2.15
N GLY A 72 -13.21 14.87 1.58
CA GLY A 72 -11.91 15.11 1.00
C GLY A 72 -11.90 16.38 0.16
N GLU A 73 -10.98 16.46 -0.78
CA GLU A 73 -10.87 17.55 -1.74
C GLU A 73 -10.65 17.01 -3.15
N THR A 74 -11.42 17.51 -4.10
CA THR A 74 -11.30 17.18 -5.51
C THR A 74 -10.90 18.44 -6.28
N ALA A 75 -9.66 18.49 -6.75
CA ALA A 75 -9.08 19.68 -7.36
C ALA A 75 -8.85 19.51 -8.86
N GLN A 76 -9.51 20.34 -9.68
CA GLN A 76 -9.19 20.43 -11.09
C GLN A 76 -8.13 21.53 -11.31
N MET A 77 -6.96 21.13 -11.84
CA MET A 77 -5.79 21.99 -11.97
C MET A 77 -5.23 21.95 -13.42
N PRO A 78 -5.94 22.54 -14.39
CA PRO A 78 -5.45 22.58 -15.77
C PRO A 78 -4.13 23.36 -15.84
N GLY A 79 -3.17 22.80 -16.58
CA GLY A 79 -1.82 23.38 -16.71
C GLY A 79 -0.82 22.98 -15.63
N MET A 80 -1.23 22.47 -14.47
CA MET A 80 -0.33 21.85 -13.50
C MET A 80 -0.09 20.37 -13.79
N TYR A 81 -1.13 19.66 -14.20
CA TYR A 81 -1.07 18.27 -14.64
C TYR A 81 -1.26 18.17 -16.14
N ARG A 82 -0.64 17.19 -16.79
CA ARG A 82 -0.97 16.82 -18.16
C ARG A 82 -2.40 16.28 -18.19
N PRO A 83 -3.09 16.30 -19.36
CA PRO A 83 -4.49 15.83 -19.44
C PRO A 83 -4.73 14.43 -18.87
N GLU A 84 -3.73 13.53 -18.98
CA GLU A 84 -3.82 12.14 -18.51
C GLU A 84 -3.35 11.94 -17.05
N ASP A 85 -2.64 12.93 -16.51
CA ASP A 85 -2.04 12.80 -15.18
C ASP A 85 -3.05 13.17 -14.08
N MET A 86 -2.91 12.47 -12.97
CA MET A 86 -3.65 12.74 -11.75
C MET A 86 -2.77 12.43 -10.54
N ASP A 87 -3.14 12.96 -9.39
CA ASP A 87 -2.49 12.71 -8.12
C ASP A 87 -3.51 12.32 -7.06
N LEU A 88 -3.08 11.46 -6.13
CA LEU A 88 -3.88 10.93 -5.03
C LEU A 88 -3.11 11.03 -3.73
N ALA A 89 -3.75 11.58 -2.72
CA ALA A 89 -3.28 11.51 -1.35
C ALA A 89 -4.42 11.08 -0.42
N GLY A 90 -4.08 10.46 0.69
CA GLY A 90 -5.05 10.02 1.68
C GLY A 90 -4.63 10.42 3.08
N PHE A 91 -5.61 10.65 3.94
CA PHE A 91 -5.42 10.93 5.35
C PHE A 91 -6.34 10.03 6.15
N VAL A 92 -5.77 9.21 7.01
CA VAL A 92 -6.53 8.39 7.94
C VAL A 92 -6.35 8.93 9.35
N VAL A 93 -7.43 8.99 10.09
CA VAL A 93 -7.40 9.28 11.52
C VAL A 93 -7.82 8.02 12.27
N GLY A 94 -6.99 7.63 13.22
CA GLY A 94 -7.25 6.50 14.11
C GLY A 94 -7.01 6.87 15.55
N VAL A 95 -7.48 6.03 16.45
CA VAL A 95 -7.32 6.17 17.89
C VAL A 95 -6.79 4.89 18.51
N THR A 96 -6.02 5.06 19.57
CA THR A 96 -5.63 3.99 20.48
C THR A 96 -5.60 4.52 21.89
N GLU A 97 -5.84 3.66 22.87
CA GLU A 97 -5.65 4.05 24.27
C GLU A 97 -4.17 4.32 24.54
N ARG A 98 -3.89 5.30 25.40
CA ARG A 98 -2.52 5.72 25.70
C ARG A 98 -1.63 4.55 26.14
N ASP A 99 -2.18 3.68 26.97
CA ASP A 99 -1.44 2.55 27.55
C ASP A 99 -1.40 1.34 26.64
N SER A 100 -2.07 1.40 25.47
CA SER A 100 -2.13 0.36 24.45
C SER A 100 -1.36 0.70 23.18
N VAL A 101 -0.62 1.82 23.17
CA VAL A 101 0.20 2.21 22.02
C VAL A 101 1.31 1.18 21.79
N ILE A 102 1.34 0.60 20.59
CA ILE A 102 2.42 -0.29 20.16
C ILE A 102 3.62 0.57 19.72
N ASP A 103 4.61 0.72 20.60
CA ASP A 103 5.78 1.58 20.36
C ASP A 103 7.12 0.85 20.35
N GLY A 104 7.11 -0.47 20.53
CA GLY A 104 8.30 -1.31 20.52
C GLY A 104 9.04 -1.40 21.86
N ARG A 105 8.66 -0.62 22.88
CA ARG A 105 9.41 -0.55 24.15
C ARG A 105 9.39 -1.84 24.95
N SER A 106 8.37 -2.68 24.74
CA SER A 106 8.25 -4.00 25.39
C SER A 106 8.97 -5.13 24.68
N MET A 107 9.64 -4.85 23.55
CA MET A 107 10.42 -5.85 22.83
C MET A 107 11.64 -6.30 23.65
N GLU A 108 11.89 -7.62 23.68
CA GLU A 108 12.99 -8.23 24.37
C GLU A 108 13.79 -9.19 23.46
N ALA A 109 15.02 -9.47 23.83
CA ALA A 109 15.83 -10.48 23.15
C ALA A 109 15.18 -11.87 23.32
N GLY A 110 14.90 -12.51 22.18
CA GLY A 110 14.18 -13.79 22.16
C GLY A 110 12.75 -13.68 21.62
N ASP A 111 12.23 -12.46 21.46
CA ASP A 111 10.96 -12.25 20.76
C ASP A 111 11.00 -12.78 19.33
N VAL A 112 9.88 -13.32 18.88
CA VAL A 112 9.75 -13.91 17.54
C VAL A 112 9.24 -12.88 16.55
N LEU A 113 9.94 -12.76 15.41
CA LEU A 113 9.49 -11.98 14.28
C LEU A 113 8.55 -12.82 13.40
N VAL A 114 7.33 -12.33 13.19
CA VAL A 114 6.35 -12.94 12.29
C VAL A 114 6.15 -12.06 11.09
N GLY A 115 6.40 -12.59 9.88
CA GLY A 115 6.15 -11.90 8.62
C GLY A 115 4.74 -12.18 8.11
N PHE A 116 3.98 -11.12 7.82
CA PHE A 116 2.72 -11.22 7.09
C PHE A 116 3.01 -11.05 5.60
N PRO A 117 2.62 -12.00 4.73
CA PRO A 117 2.95 -11.94 3.32
C PRO A 117 2.24 -10.77 2.64
N SER A 118 2.95 -10.13 1.71
CA SER A 118 2.35 -9.15 0.80
C SER A 118 1.49 -9.84 -0.27
N SER A 119 0.67 -9.05 -0.97
CA SER A 119 -0.04 -9.49 -2.17
C SER A 119 0.76 -9.25 -3.46
N GLY A 120 2.03 -8.89 -3.36
CA GLY A 120 2.92 -8.50 -4.43
C GLY A 120 3.63 -7.18 -4.12
N LEU A 121 3.79 -6.32 -5.12
CA LEU A 121 4.51 -5.04 -5.00
C LEU A 121 3.81 -4.00 -4.12
N HIS A 122 2.53 -4.19 -3.81
CA HIS A 122 1.70 -3.22 -3.13
C HIS A 122 1.69 -1.85 -3.85
N THR A 123 2.27 -0.80 -3.23
CA THR A 123 2.25 0.57 -3.74
C THR A 123 3.64 1.19 -3.87
N ASN A 124 4.71 0.42 -3.61
CA ASN A 124 6.08 0.90 -3.63
C ASN A 124 6.90 0.30 -4.77
N GLY A 125 7.99 0.97 -5.16
CA GLY A 125 8.91 0.47 -6.18
C GLY A 125 8.48 0.66 -7.63
N PHE A 126 7.32 1.24 -7.91
CA PHE A 126 6.76 1.35 -9.26
C PHE A 126 7.57 2.19 -10.25
N SER A 127 8.43 3.08 -9.77
CA SER A 127 9.36 3.80 -10.65
C SER A 127 10.42 2.85 -11.25
N LEU A 128 10.88 1.88 -10.46
CA LEU A 128 11.79 0.82 -10.94
C LEU A 128 11.05 -0.11 -11.90
N VAL A 129 9.88 -0.59 -11.51
CA VAL A 129 9.03 -1.47 -12.33
C VAL A 129 8.79 -0.89 -13.72
N ARG A 130 8.34 0.37 -13.81
CA ARG A 130 8.09 1.04 -15.09
C ARG A 130 9.33 1.13 -15.95
N ARG A 131 10.51 1.33 -15.33
CA ARG A 131 11.78 1.38 -16.05
C ARG A 131 12.23 -0.01 -16.53
N VAL A 132 12.14 -1.03 -15.67
CA VAL A 132 12.55 -2.40 -16.01
C VAL A 132 11.74 -2.96 -17.19
N PHE A 133 10.42 -2.78 -17.14
CA PHE A 133 9.52 -3.24 -18.21
C PHE A 133 9.32 -2.20 -19.33
N ASN A 134 10.01 -1.06 -19.29
CA ASN A 134 9.90 0.03 -20.28
C ASN A 134 8.45 0.50 -20.51
N ILE A 135 7.64 0.52 -19.46
CA ILE A 135 6.18 0.76 -19.55
C ILE A 135 5.84 2.15 -20.09
N ASP A 136 6.64 3.17 -19.73
CA ASP A 136 6.35 4.56 -20.12
C ASP A 136 6.54 4.76 -21.64
N GLU A 137 7.44 4.02 -22.28
CA GLU A 137 7.68 4.07 -23.73
C GLU A 137 6.85 3.05 -24.50
N ASN A 138 6.54 1.92 -23.89
CA ASN A 138 5.78 0.83 -24.49
C ASN A 138 4.70 0.29 -23.51
N PRO A 139 3.57 1.00 -23.34
CA PRO A 139 2.50 0.53 -22.45
C PRO A 139 1.88 -0.81 -22.87
N SER A 140 2.08 -1.27 -24.11
CA SER A 140 1.52 -2.56 -24.58
C SER A 140 2.07 -3.76 -23.83
N VAL A 141 3.25 -3.65 -23.19
CA VAL A 141 3.82 -4.71 -22.36
C VAL A 141 2.90 -5.11 -21.19
N LEU A 142 2.03 -4.20 -20.74
CA LEU A 142 1.05 -4.47 -19.69
C LEU A 142 0.03 -5.55 -20.06
N PHE A 143 -0.19 -5.78 -21.36
CA PHE A 143 -1.12 -6.79 -21.90
C PHE A 143 -0.43 -8.10 -22.27
N GLU A 144 0.89 -8.19 -22.08
CA GLU A 144 1.65 -9.42 -22.34
C GLU A 144 1.48 -10.41 -21.18
N ASN A 145 1.28 -11.68 -21.55
CA ASN A 145 1.24 -12.77 -20.58
C ASN A 145 2.65 -13.21 -20.23
N HIS A 146 2.93 -13.33 -18.94
CA HIS A 146 4.17 -13.87 -18.42
C HIS A 146 3.91 -15.28 -17.87
N GLY A 147 4.65 -16.28 -18.36
CA GLY A 147 4.49 -17.67 -17.95
C GLY A 147 4.70 -17.87 -16.46
N GLU A 148 5.62 -17.12 -15.87
CA GLU A 148 5.95 -17.14 -14.44
C GLU A 148 4.81 -16.58 -13.56
N LEU A 149 4.00 -15.66 -14.11
CA LEU A 149 2.86 -15.07 -13.40
C LEU A 149 1.56 -15.85 -13.66
N GLY A 150 1.44 -16.49 -14.83
CA GLY A 150 0.22 -17.17 -15.27
C GLY A 150 -0.89 -16.22 -15.78
N HIS A 151 -0.61 -14.91 -15.86
CA HIS A 151 -1.54 -13.87 -16.32
C HIS A 151 -0.77 -12.67 -16.88
N GLN A 152 -1.48 -11.60 -17.28
CA GLN A 152 -0.89 -10.40 -17.85
C GLN A 152 -0.11 -9.60 -16.80
N LEU A 153 0.97 -8.93 -17.24
CA LEU A 153 1.77 -8.06 -16.36
C LEU A 153 0.92 -6.97 -15.71
N GLY A 154 0.01 -6.36 -16.47
CA GLY A 154 -0.86 -5.30 -15.94
C GLY A 154 -1.77 -5.78 -14.81
N GLU A 155 -2.29 -7.00 -14.90
CA GLU A 155 -3.09 -7.61 -13.83
C GLU A 155 -2.27 -7.80 -12.56
N GLU A 156 -1.05 -8.32 -12.67
CA GLU A 156 -0.11 -8.47 -11.55
C GLU A 156 0.19 -7.13 -10.88
N LEU A 157 0.51 -6.11 -11.68
CA LEU A 157 0.90 -4.80 -11.18
C LEU A 157 -0.28 -4.04 -10.53
N LEU A 158 -1.53 -4.39 -10.85
CA LEU A 158 -2.72 -3.82 -10.23
C LEU A 158 -3.26 -4.63 -9.06
N ILE A 159 -2.64 -5.77 -8.70
CA ILE A 159 -3.01 -6.49 -7.48
C ILE A 159 -3.02 -5.50 -6.30
N ARG A 160 -4.15 -5.48 -5.59
CA ARG A 160 -4.40 -4.52 -4.52
C ARG A 160 -3.47 -4.69 -3.33
N HIS A 161 -3.15 -3.59 -2.69
CA HIS A 161 -2.44 -3.53 -1.42
C HIS A 161 -3.30 -4.18 -0.33
N ARG A 162 -2.74 -5.18 0.36
CA ARG A 162 -3.47 -5.89 1.42
C ARG A 162 -3.68 -4.98 2.63
N CYS A 163 -4.92 -4.87 3.10
CA CYS A 163 -5.21 -4.26 4.39
C CYS A 163 -4.99 -5.31 5.50
N TYR A 164 -4.03 -5.05 6.38
CA TYR A 164 -3.72 -5.98 7.47
C TYR A 164 -4.54 -5.72 8.74
N TYR A 165 -5.22 -4.59 8.83
CA TYR A 165 -5.95 -4.18 10.02
C TYR A 165 -6.95 -5.23 10.52
N PRO A 166 -7.83 -5.84 9.69
CA PRO A 166 -8.80 -6.82 10.17
C PRO A 166 -8.16 -8.09 10.76
N ALA A 167 -6.96 -8.45 10.29
CA ALA A 167 -6.24 -9.63 10.78
C ALA A 167 -5.44 -9.34 12.06
N LEU A 168 -4.96 -8.12 12.24
CA LEU A 168 -4.06 -7.74 13.33
C LEU A 168 -4.79 -7.13 14.54
N GLU A 169 -5.89 -6.43 14.31
CA GLU A 169 -6.65 -5.78 15.38
C GLU A 169 -7.01 -6.73 16.55
N PRO A 170 -7.49 -7.97 16.30
CA PRO A 170 -7.82 -8.89 17.40
C PRO A 170 -6.64 -9.32 18.27
N ILE A 171 -5.41 -9.14 17.79
CA ILE A 171 -4.19 -9.58 18.46
C ILE A 171 -3.27 -8.45 18.88
N PHE A 172 -3.68 -7.18 18.77
CA PHE A 172 -2.85 -6.03 19.14
C PHE A 172 -2.28 -6.14 20.56
N GLY A 173 -3.04 -6.67 21.52
CA GLY A 173 -2.59 -6.87 22.88
C GLY A 173 -1.49 -7.92 23.07
N LEU A 174 -1.15 -8.69 22.03
CA LEU A 174 -0.09 -9.68 22.03
C LEU A 174 1.19 -9.21 21.31
N LEU A 175 1.15 -8.01 20.70
CA LEU A 175 2.22 -7.51 19.84
C LEU A 175 3.09 -6.50 20.57
N ASN A 176 4.38 -6.76 20.63
CA ASN A 176 5.36 -5.84 21.19
C ASN A 176 5.77 -4.75 20.20
N GLY A 177 5.60 -4.97 18.91
CA GLY A 177 5.90 -4.00 17.87
C GLY A 177 5.40 -4.42 16.51
N LEU A 178 5.27 -3.46 15.61
CA LEU A 178 4.83 -3.65 14.24
C LEU A 178 5.65 -2.77 13.29
N ALA A 179 6.05 -3.33 12.15
CA ALA A 179 6.72 -2.59 11.09
C ALA A 179 5.96 -2.77 9.78
N HIS A 180 5.49 -1.68 9.18
CA HIS A 180 4.94 -1.68 7.83
C HIS A 180 6.08 -1.54 6.82
N ILE A 181 6.38 -2.62 6.11
CA ILE A 181 7.50 -2.66 5.15
C ILE A 181 7.06 -1.97 3.86
N THR A 182 7.55 -0.75 3.66
CA THR A 182 7.31 0.11 2.50
C THR A 182 8.64 0.57 1.90
N GLY A 183 8.74 1.81 1.41
CA GLY A 183 9.99 2.36 0.87
C GLY A 183 11.18 2.20 1.83
N GLY A 184 12.29 1.73 1.29
CA GLY A 184 13.49 1.36 2.06
C GLY A 184 13.52 -0.11 2.52
N GLY A 185 12.42 -0.86 2.35
CA GLY A 185 12.35 -2.28 2.67
C GLY A 185 12.61 -2.60 4.15
N ILE A 186 12.90 -3.86 4.44
CA ILE A 186 13.23 -4.34 5.79
C ILE A 186 14.38 -3.53 6.42
N PRO A 187 15.53 -3.30 5.73
CA PRO A 187 16.63 -2.55 6.31
C PRO A 187 16.28 -1.11 6.70
N GLY A 188 15.38 -0.48 5.95
CA GLY A 188 14.95 0.90 6.21
C GLY A 188 13.88 1.03 7.29
N LYS A 189 13.06 0.01 7.50
CA LYS A 189 11.90 0.08 8.41
C LYS A 189 12.16 -0.56 9.78
N MET A 190 12.85 -1.69 9.84
CA MET A 190 13.09 -2.39 11.11
C MET A 190 13.84 -1.56 12.15
N PRO A 191 14.91 -0.80 11.80
CA PRO A 191 15.63 -0.03 12.82
C PRO A 191 14.77 1.03 13.52
N SER A 192 13.71 1.53 12.87
CA SER A 192 12.83 2.55 13.46
C SER A 192 11.85 2.00 14.49
N VAL A 193 11.71 0.68 14.60
CA VAL A 193 10.78 0.01 15.50
C VAL A 193 11.52 -0.68 16.65
N LEU A 194 12.78 -1.09 16.41
CA LEU A 194 13.59 -1.80 17.39
C LEU A 194 14.10 -0.85 18.48
N PRO A 195 13.99 -1.25 19.76
CA PRO A 195 14.67 -0.56 20.84
C PRO A 195 16.20 -0.57 20.68
N SER A 196 16.85 0.42 21.27
CA SER A 196 18.32 0.49 21.29
C SER A 196 18.92 -0.78 21.95
N GLY A 197 19.91 -1.37 21.31
CA GLY A 197 20.59 -2.58 21.79
C GLY A 197 19.98 -3.89 21.31
N LEU A 198 18.85 -3.86 20.58
CA LEU A 198 18.30 -5.03 19.94
C LEU A 198 18.62 -5.08 18.46
N ALA A 199 18.70 -6.29 17.91
CA ALA A 199 18.86 -6.56 16.49
C ALA A 199 17.84 -7.59 16.02
N ALA A 200 17.36 -7.45 14.78
CA ALA A 200 16.47 -8.41 14.15
C ALA A 200 17.27 -9.39 13.29
N GLN A 201 17.04 -10.68 13.48
CA GLN A 201 17.61 -11.74 12.66
C GLN A 201 16.53 -12.29 11.71
N PHE A 202 16.80 -12.28 10.42
CA PHE A 202 15.89 -12.78 9.38
C PHE A 202 16.45 -14.06 8.77
N ASN A 203 15.61 -15.09 8.69
CA ASN A 203 15.90 -16.27 7.87
C ASN A 203 15.23 -16.07 6.50
N THR A 204 15.99 -15.65 5.51
CA THR A 204 15.49 -15.36 4.15
C THR A 204 14.94 -16.58 3.42
N GLY A 205 15.24 -17.79 3.88
CA GLY A 205 14.67 -19.04 3.34
C GLY A 205 13.31 -19.41 3.95
N SER A 206 12.77 -18.64 4.91
CA SER A 206 11.52 -18.98 5.61
C SER A 206 10.23 -18.54 4.91
N TRP A 207 10.32 -17.83 3.79
CA TRP A 207 9.17 -17.42 2.98
C TRP A 207 9.42 -17.60 1.49
N SER A 208 8.34 -17.78 0.72
CA SER A 208 8.40 -17.80 -0.74
C SER A 208 8.40 -16.38 -1.30
N ILE A 209 9.23 -16.17 -2.31
CA ILE A 209 9.30 -14.88 -3.03
C ILE A 209 8.26 -14.91 -4.16
N PRO A 210 7.32 -13.96 -4.25
CA PRO A 210 6.41 -13.87 -5.39
C PRO A 210 7.16 -13.73 -6.73
N ALA A 211 6.65 -14.37 -7.77
CA ALA A 211 7.32 -14.46 -9.07
C ALA A 211 7.65 -13.09 -9.71
N ILE A 212 6.83 -12.07 -9.44
CA ILE A 212 7.06 -10.72 -9.96
C ILE A 212 8.42 -10.15 -9.53
N PHE A 213 8.92 -10.49 -8.34
CA PHE A 213 10.23 -9.99 -7.89
C PHE A 213 11.38 -10.59 -8.71
N GLY A 214 11.27 -11.86 -9.11
CA GLY A 214 12.26 -12.49 -9.99
C GLY A 214 12.24 -11.93 -11.42
N LEU A 215 11.10 -11.36 -11.86
CA LEU A 215 11.00 -10.68 -13.16
C LEU A 215 11.58 -9.26 -13.13
N ILE A 216 11.69 -8.64 -11.94
CA ILE A 216 12.23 -7.29 -11.77
C ILE A 216 13.75 -7.31 -11.55
N GLU A 217 14.30 -8.41 -11.06
CA GLU A 217 15.73 -8.59 -10.75
C GLU A 217 16.59 -8.72 -12.03
#